data_207532117eced18d141163f0fcdef73b
#
_entry.id   207532117eced18d141163f0fcdef73b
#
_cell.length_a   1.000
_cell.length_b   1.000
_cell.length_c   1.000
_cell.angle_alpha   90.00
_cell.angle_beta   90.00
_cell.angle_gamma   90.00
#
_symmetry.space_group_name_H-M   'P 1'
#
loop_
_entity.id
_entity.type
_entity.pdbx_description
1 polymer ?
#
loop_
_entity_poly.entity_id
_entity_poly.type
_entity_poly.pdbx_seq_one_letter_code
_entity_poly.pdbx_strand_id
1 'polypeptide(L)'
;QLVKGMTYEWSTPSGWKINNGGNTKEGLELNSVSITSSVCPTDGIVKVRLKKNGEVSQWYNCPYKGISDPAITSTAAYQFEYSTLALDVASSSLSKATWSGTGVYVASGQGTAAPKVIFTKSGSVTVQAVVSLSGCSGVRTISKTFTVSPFRYLISGESVICYNGNYTISNVTVPSEVQLTWSYTNGKLEIQGGQSTKTVSVGIAPGKFGDEWI
;
A
#
# COMPACT_ATOMS: atom_id res chain seq x y z
N GLN A 1 -19.55 34.31 19.27
CA GLN A 1 -19.71 35.28 20.36
C GLN A 1 -20.63 34.68 21.41
N LEU A 2 -20.26 34.76 22.71
CA LEU A 2 -21.09 34.27 23.82
C LEU A 2 -22.31 35.19 24.01
N VAL A 3 -23.50 34.58 24.03
CA VAL A 3 -24.71 35.29 24.37
C VAL A 3 -25.11 34.95 25.82
N LYS A 4 -24.98 35.94 26.72
CA LYS A 4 -25.18 35.77 28.15
C LYS A 4 -26.62 35.29 28.46
N GLY A 5 -26.75 34.31 29.36
CA GLY A 5 -28.01 33.75 29.80
C GLY A 5 -28.72 32.86 28.78
N MET A 6 -27.97 32.41 27.77
CA MET A 6 -28.47 31.42 26.80
C MET A 6 -27.97 30.02 27.13
N THR A 7 -28.83 29.02 26.91
CA THR A 7 -28.45 27.62 26.92
C THR A 7 -28.08 27.19 25.50
N TYR A 8 -26.92 26.55 25.36
CA TYR A 8 -26.43 25.99 24.09
C TYR A 8 -26.70 24.49 24.08
N GLU A 9 -27.29 24.00 23.02
CA GLU A 9 -27.45 22.57 22.78
C GLU A 9 -26.60 22.18 21.58
N TRP A 10 -25.67 21.25 21.78
CA TRP A 10 -24.77 20.71 20.78
C TRP A 10 -25.19 19.31 20.38
N SER A 11 -25.00 18.97 19.10
CA SER A 11 -25.22 17.64 18.56
C SER A 11 -24.16 17.28 17.53
N THR A 12 -23.72 16.05 17.57
CA THR A 12 -22.70 15.48 16.65
C THR A 12 -23.27 14.24 15.99
N PRO A 13 -22.66 13.76 14.88
CA PRO A 13 -23.01 12.48 14.29
C PRO A 13 -22.93 11.32 15.28
N SER A 14 -23.65 10.24 15.00
CA SER A 14 -23.57 9.00 15.78
C SER A 14 -22.13 8.48 15.85
N GLY A 15 -21.71 7.96 17.01
CA GLY A 15 -20.34 7.48 17.25
C GLY A 15 -19.34 8.56 17.64
N TRP A 16 -19.71 9.85 17.60
CA TRP A 16 -18.89 10.95 18.09
C TRP A 16 -19.29 11.30 19.51
N LYS A 17 -18.37 11.82 20.29
CA LYS A 17 -18.59 12.21 21.69
C LYS A 17 -18.30 13.69 21.91
N ILE A 18 -19.13 14.33 22.71
CA ILE A 18 -18.93 15.71 23.18
C ILE A 18 -18.44 15.67 24.61
N ASN A 19 -17.28 16.27 24.89
CA ASN A 19 -16.66 16.32 26.22
C ASN A 19 -16.56 14.94 26.89
N ASN A 20 -16.20 13.90 26.12
CA ASN A 20 -16.14 12.49 26.53
C ASN A 20 -17.49 11.87 26.98
N GLY A 21 -18.61 12.54 26.70
CA GLY A 21 -19.96 12.07 26.98
C GLY A 21 -20.67 11.46 25.79
N GLY A 22 -21.97 11.72 25.65
CA GLY A 22 -22.77 11.30 24.50
C GLY A 22 -22.55 12.16 23.26
N ASN A 23 -23.36 11.93 22.24
CA ASN A 23 -23.36 12.69 20.98
C ASN A 23 -24.21 13.98 21.05
N THR A 24 -24.81 14.27 22.20
CA THR A 24 -25.50 15.52 22.50
C THR A 24 -25.04 16.08 23.82
N LYS A 25 -25.01 17.40 23.94
CA LYS A 25 -24.63 18.11 25.18
C LYS A 25 -25.39 19.44 25.26
N GLU A 26 -25.94 19.72 26.41
CA GLU A 26 -26.62 20.98 26.70
C GLU A 26 -25.99 21.64 27.93
N GLY A 27 -25.93 22.96 27.95
CA GLY A 27 -25.46 23.71 29.11
C GLY A 27 -25.62 25.20 28.97
N LEU A 28 -25.89 25.86 30.11
CA LEU A 28 -25.94 27.31 30.19
C LEU A 28 -24.56 27.89 29.86
N GLU A 29 -24.54 28.84 28.93
CA GLU A 29 -23.33 29.48 28.43
C GLU A 29 -22.25 28.54 27.91
N LEU A 30 -22.62 27.31 27.53
CA LEU A 30 -21.72 26.30 26.94
C LEU A 30 -21.41 26.64 25.46
N ASN A 31 -20.62 27.67 25.23
CA ASN A 31 -20.28 28.21 23.91
C ASN A 31 -19.19 27.45 23.16
N SER A 32 -18.52 26.50 23.81
CA SER A 32 -17.50 25.64 23.20
C SER A 32 -17.58 24.23 23.76
N VAL A 33 -17.26 23.24 22.92
CA VAL A 33 -17.20 21.84 23.30
C VAL A 33 -16.00 21.18 22.65
N SER A 34 -15.43 20.18 23.34
CA SER A 34 -14.42 19.28 22.75
C SER A 34 -15.13 18.11 22.09
N ILE A 35 -14.78 17.79 20.88
CA ILE A 35 -15.36 16.70 20.12
C ILE A 35 -14.31 15.62 19.89
N THR A 36 -14.65 14.39 20.22
CA THR A 36 -13.80 13.20 19.98
C THR A 36 -14.60 12.16 19.21
N SER A 37 -13.93 11.43 18.33
CA SER A 37 -14.49 10.28 17.64
C SER A 37 -13.73 9.03 18.04
N SER A 38 -14.46 7.91 18.23
CA SER A 38 -13.86 6.61 18.55
C SER A 38 -13.30 5.89 17.33
N VAL A 39 -13.60 6.37 16.14
CA VAL A 39 -13.10 5.90 14.83
C VAL A 39 -12.63 7.08 14.02
N CYS A 40 -11.85 6.86 12.98
CA CYS A 40 -11.49 7.93 12.06
C CYS A 40 -12.75 8.68 11.59
N PRO A 41 -12.82 9.98 11.83
CA PRO A 41 -14.03 10.71 11.50
C PRO A 41 -14.21 10.77 9.98
N THR A 42 -15.38 10.36 9.51
CA THR A 42 -15.88 10.66 8.16
C THR A 42 -16.44 12.09 8.15
N ASP A 43 -16.74 12.61 6.97
CA ASP A 43 -17.43 13.89 6.84
C ASP A 43 -18.70 13.89 7.72
N GLY A 44 -18.95 14.99 8.39
CA GLY A 44 -20.08 15.09 9.30
C GLY A 44 -20.48 16.54 9.58
N ILE A 45 -21.58 16.69 10.27
CA ILE A 45 -22.08 18.00 10.66
C ILE A 45 -22.21 18.04 12.17
N VAL A 46 -21.45 18.93 12.80
CA VAL A 46 -21.67 19.34 14.18
C VAL A 46 -22.75 20.41 14.17
N LYS A 47 -23.72 20.31 15.06
CA LYS A 47 -24.84 21.25 15.13
C LYS A 47 -24.87 21.93 16.47
N VAL A 48 -25.27 23.19 16.48
CA VAL A 48 -25.54 23.94 17.70
C VAL A 48 -26.84 24.74 17.54
N ARG A 49 -27.63 24.83 18.61
CA ARG A 49 -28.76 25.72 18.69
C ARG A 49 -28.84 26.38 20.07
N LEU A 50 -29.58 27.45 20.14
CA LEU A 50 -29.76 28.23 21.34
C LEU A 50 -31.16 27.98 21.94
N LYS A 51 -31.25 28.01 23.27
CA LYS A 51 -32.50 27.91 24.02
C LYS A 51 -32.59 29.03 25.04
N LYS A 52 -33.75 29.65 25.17
CA LYS A 52 -34.01 30.63 26.23
C LYS A 52 -35.50 30.66 26.51
N ASN A 53 -35.90 30.61 27.79
CA ASN A 53 -37.29 30.70 28.24
C ASN A 53 -38.28 29.79 27.52
N GLY A 54 -37.85 28.57 27.17
CA GLY A 54 -38.65 27.61 26.42
C GLY A 54 -38.62 27.76 24.90
N GLU A 55 -38.11 28.87 24.39
CA GLU A 55 -37.90 29.05 22.94
C GLU A 55 -36.60 28.43 22.46
N VAL A 56 -36.57 27.90 21.23
CA VAL A 56 -35.46 27.19 20.64
C VAL A 56 -35.20 27.75 19.23
N SER A 57 -33.96 28.13 18.98
CA SER A 57 -33.54 28.56 17.63
C SER A 57 -33.48 27.39 16.64
N GLN A 58 -33.40 27.72 15.38
CA GLN A 58 -32.96 26.77 14.34
C GLN A 58 -31.53 26.24 14.64
N TRP A 59 -31.25 25.05 14.12
CA TRP A 59 -29.92 24.50 14.19
C TRP A 59 -28.94 25.26 13.28
N TYR A 60 -27.81 25.68 13.83
CA TYR A 60 -26.67 26.12 13.06
C TYR A 60 -25.76 24.92 12.77
N ASN A 61 -25.45 24.69 11.50
CA ASN A 61 -24.67 23.56 11.03
C ASN A 61 -23.21 23.98 10.84
N CYS A 62 -22.31 23.27 11.50
CA CYS A 62 -20.86 23.41 11.36
C CYS A 62 -20.35 22.16 10.61
N PRO A 63 -20.13 22.20 9.29
CA PRO A 63 -19.62 21.06 8.56
C PRO A 63 -18.19 20.75 9.02
N TYR A 64 -17.91 19.49 9.23
CA TYR A 64 -16.61 18.94 9.53
C TYR A 64 -16.15 18.09 8.35
N LYS A 65 -14.91 18.33 7.89
CA LYS A 65 -14.28 17.51 6.86
C LYS A 65 -13.50 16.37 7.51
N GLY A 66 -13.91 15.16 7.28
CA GLY A 66 -13.25 13.97 7.79
C GLY A 66 -11.96 13.65 7.03
N ILE A 67 -11.26 12.63 7.51
CA ILE A 67 -10.09 12.08 6.82
C ILE A 67 -10.61 11.04 5.82
N SER A 68 -10.38 11.29 4.55
CA SER A 68 -10.70 10.33 3.48
C SER A 68 -9.86 9.07 3.61
N ASP A 69 -10.38 7.93 3.14
CA ASP A 69 -9.56 6.73 3.00
C ASP A 69 -8.47 6.97 1.97
N PRO A 70 -7.20 6.69 2.32
CA PRO A 70 -6.13 6.82 1.36
C PRO A 70 -6.29 5.78 0.24
N ALA A 71 -5.91 6.17 -0.98
CA ALA A 71 -5.89 5.24 -2.10
C ALA A 71 -4.50 4.61 -2.24
N ILE A 72 -4.44 3.34 -2.63
CA ILE A 72 -3.19 2.69 -3.01
C ILE A 72 -2.92 3.01 -4.48
N THR A 73 -1.75 3.54 -4.79
CA THR A 73 -1.25 3.78 -6.16
C THR A 73 0.00 2.95 -6.41
N SER A 74 0.32 2.71 -7.66
CA SER A 74 1.56 2.05 -8.09
C SER A 74 1.96 2.55 -9.46
N THR A 75 3.23 2.48 -9.75
CA THR A 75 3.77 2.46 -11.11
C THR A 75 3.43 1.14 -11.81
N ALA A 76 3.92 0.90 -13.01
CA ALA A 76 3.72 -0.37 -13.72
C ALA A 76 4.21 -1.57 -12.87
N ALA A 77 3.41 -2.64 -12.84
CA ALA A 77 3.70 -3.83 -12.07
C ALA A 77 4.05 -5.00 -12.99
N TYR A 78 5.26 -5.54 -12.83
CA TYR A 78 5.74 -6.74 -13.49
C TYR A 78 6.12 -7.79 -12.45
N GLN A 79 5.88 -9.05 -12.80
CA GLN A 79 6.26 -10.18 -11.96
C GLN A 79 7.79 -10.22 -11.78
N PHE A 80 8.25 -10.47 -10.55
CA PHE A 80 9.66 -10.55 -10.16
C PHE A 80 10.49 -9.28 -10.41
N GLU A 81 9.86 -8.13 -10.57
CA GLU A 81 10.51 -6.83 -10.58
C GLU A 81 10.10 -6.00 -9.36
N TYR A 82 10.94 -5.03 -8.98
CA TYR A 82 10.54 -4.07 -7.96
C TYR A 82 9.44 -3.14 -8.46
N SER A 83 8.43 -2.98 -7.64
CA SER A 83 7.38 -1.97 -7.80
C SER A 83 7.31 -1.11 -6.54
N THR A 84 7.16 0.19 -6.68
CA THR A 84 6.88 1.07 -5.55
C THR A 84 5.40 1.32 -5.48
N LEU A 85 4.79 0.99 -4.35
CA LEU A 85 3.43 1.36 -4.03
C LEU A 85 3.46 2.70 -3.30
N ALA A 86 2.35 3.41 -3.30
CA ALA A 86 2.18 4.61 -2.49
C ALA A 86 0.76 4.69 -1.95
N LEU A 87 0.62 5.20 -0.73
CA LEU A 87 -0.66 5.65 -0.19
C LEU A 87 -0.83 7.13 -0.53
N ASP A 88 -1.95 7.47 -1.13
CA ASP A 88 -2.35 8.86 -1.33
C ASP A 88 -2.88 9.43 -0.01
N VAL A 89 -1.95 9.77 0.86
CA VAL A 89 -2.21 10.34 2.18
C VAL A 89 -1.11 11.32 2.54
N ALA A 90 -1.46 12.43 3.17
CA ALA A 90 -0.45 13.33 3.71
C ALA A 90 0.41 12.57 4.73
N SER A 91 1.72 12.61 4.56
CA SER A 91 2.68 11.88 5.41
C SER A 91 2.55 12.21 6.90
N SER A 92 2.14 13.44 7.24
CA SER A 92 1.85 13.87 8.61
C SER A 92 0.60 13.19 9.21
N SER A 93 -0.27 12.64 8.38
CA SER A 93 -1.50 11.95 8.81
C SER A 93 -1.32 10.45 8.95
N LEU A 94 -0.22 9.86 8.46
CA LEU A 94 0.04 8.44 8.56
C LEU A 94 0.93 8.14 9.77
N SER A 95 0.43 7.33 10.72
CA SER A 95 1.23 6.83 11.84
C SER A 95 1.94 5.53 11.48
N LYS A 96 1.26 4.62 10.75
CA LYS A 96 1.79 3.31 10.35
C LYS A 96 0.98 2.74 9.21
N ALA A 97 1.65 2.00 8.30
CA ALA A 97 1.00 1.16 7.30
C ALA A 97 1.58 -0.25 7.34
N THR A 98 0.75 -1.28 7.43
CA THR A 98 1.18 -2.68 7.33
C THR A 98 0.66 -3.25 6.01
N TRP A 99 1.60 -3.66 5.16
CA TRP A 99 1.32 -4.11 3.81
C TRP A 99 1.32 -5.63 3.72
N SER A 100 0.38 -6.17 2.94
CA SER A 100 0.25 -7.61 2.70
C SER A 100 -0.46 -7.89 1.38
N GLY A 101 -0.45 -9.15 0.95
CA GLY A 101 -1.17 -9.63 -0.22
C GLY A 101 -0.67 -11.01 -0.66
N THR A 102 -1.58 -11.85 -1.18
CA THR A 102 -1.18 -13.13 -1.76
C THR A 102 -0.46 -12.89 -3.08
N GLY A 103 0.79 -13.33 -3.19
CA GLY A 103 1.65 -13.04 -4.34
C GLY A 103 2.34 -11.68 -4.27
N VAL A 104 2.47 -11.10 -3.08
CA VAL A 104 3.18 -9.85 -2.81
C VAL A 104 4.24 -10.11 -1.75
N TYR A 105 5.48 -9.76 -2.05
CA TYR A 105 6.59 -9.74 -1.10
C TYR A 105 6.99 -8.29 -0.85
N VAL A 106 7.05 -7.87 0.41
CA VAL A 106 7.47 -6.51 0.78
C VAL A 106 8.98 -6.52 1.02
N ALA A 107 9.73 -6.01 0.05
CA ALA A 107 11.19 -5.99 0.11
C ALA A 107 11.72 -4.93 1.09
N SER A 108 11.04 -3.78 1.15
CA SER A 108 11.38 -2.72 2.11
C SER A 108 10.20 -1.76 2.31
N GLY A 109 10.31 -0.86 3.31
CA GLY A 109 9.30 0.17 3.56
C GLY A 109 8.03 -0.35 4.25
N GLN A 110 8.06 -1.56 4.85
CA GLN A 110 7.00 -2.00 5.74
C GLN A 110 6.83 -0.99 6.89
N GLY A 111 5.62 -0.57 7.15
CA GLY A 111 5.33 0.49 8.13
C GLY A 111 5.19 1.89 7.54
N THR A 112 5.56 2.11 6.28
CA THR A 112 5.57 3.43 5.61
C THR A 112 4.46 3.57 4.57
N ALA A 113 4.27 4.80 4.07
CA ALA A 113 3.33 5.10 2.99
C ALA A 113 3.81 4.60 1.61
N ALA A 114 5.09 4.28 1.44
CA ALA A 114 5.69 3.96 0.15
C ALA A 114 6.59 2.71 0.24
N PRO A 115 6.02 1.51 0.35
CA PRO A 115 6.80 0.28 0.36
C PRO A 115 7.33 -0.05 -1.03
N LYS A 116 8.45 -0.75 -1.06
CA LYS A 116 8.98 -1.40 -2.24
C LYS A 116 8.59 -2.88 -2.21
N VAL A 117 7.90 -3.33 -3.23
CA VAL A 117 7.35 -4.69 -3.28
C VAL A 117 7.82 -5.46 -4.52
N ILE A 118 7.74 -6.78 -4.45
CA ILE A 118 7.92 -7.69 -5.58
C ILE A 118 6.64 -8.49 -5.72
N PHE A 119 6.03 -8.46 -6.90
CA PHE A 119 4.91 -9.33 -7.23
C PHE A 119 5.44 -10.70 -7.65
N THR A 120 5.07 -11.74 -6.93
CA THR A 120 5.52 -13.12 -7.20
C THR A 120 4.58 -13.88 -8.13
N LYS A 121 3.45 -13.27 -8.50
CA LYS A 121 2.46 -13.80 -9.46
C LYS A 121 2.12 -12.75 -10.50
N SER A 122 1.82 -13.19 -11.72
CA SER A 122 1.21 -12.36 -12.76
C SER A 122 -0.32 -12.45 -12.72
N GLY A 123 -0.99 -11.60 -13.47
CA GLY A 123 -2.44 -11.50 -13.50
C GLY A 123 -2.99 -10.60 -12.42
N SER A 124 -4.13 -10.93 -11.87
CA SER A 124 -4.82 -10.12 -10.87
C SER A 124 -4.26 -10.38 -9.48
N VAL A 125 -3.63 -9.39 -8.87
CA VAL A 125 -3.02 -9.45 -7.53
C VAL A 125 -3.60 -8.36 -6.65
N THR A 126 -4.19 -8.75 -5.52
CA THR A 126 -4.73 -7.80 -4.54
C THR A 126 -3.71 -7.51 -3.46
N VAL A 127 -3.41 -6.23 -3.28
CA VAL A 127 -2.60 -5.70 -2.19
C VAL A 127 -3.50 -5.09 -1.14
N GLN A 128 -3.17 -5.31 0.12
CA GLN A 128 -3.84 -4.70 1.27
C GLN A 128 -2.86 -3.86 2.07
N ALA A 129 -3.36 -2.74 2.58
CA ALA A 129 -2.68 -1.91 3.55
C ALA A 129 -3.57 -1.72 4.78
N VAL A 130 -3.11 -2.14 5.94
CA VAL A 130 -3.74 -1.80 7.22
C VAL A 130 -3.06 -0.54 7.74
N VAL A 131 -3.78 0.57 7.76
CA VAL A 131 -3.24 1.89 8.07
C VAL A 131 -3.76 2.41 9.40
N SER A 132 -2.88 3.02 10.17
CA SER A 132 -3.20 3.86 11.33
C SER A 132 -2.97 5.31 10.95
N LEU A 133 -3.96 6.15 11.16
CA LEU A 133 -3.89 7.59 10.84
C LEU A 133 -3.82 8.40 12.13
N SER A 134 -3.04 9.48 12.11
CA SER A 134 -2.94 10.41 13.23
C SER A 134 -4.28 11.04 13.53
N GLY A 135 -4.66 11.11 14.80
CA GLY A 135 -5.95 11.63 15.23
C GLY A 135 -7.11 10.63 15.08
N CYS A 136 -6.83 9.40 14.68
CA CYS A 136 -7.81 8.33 14.60
C CYS A 136 -7.55 7.25 15.64
N SER A 137 -8.57 6.75 16.31
CA SER A 137 -8.47 5.69 17.33
C SER A 137 -8.62 4.27 16.75
N GLY A 138 -8.61 4.10 15.44
CA GLY A 138 -8.75 2.80 14.79
C GLY A 138 -7.79 2.61 13.63
N VAL A 139 -7.79 1.39 13.08
CA VAL A 139 -7.09 1.05 11.84
C VAL A 139 -8.09 0.98 10.69
N ARG A 140 -7.63 1.27 9.48
CA ARG A 140 -8.39 1.08 8.23
C ARG A 140 -7.69 0.06 7.37
N THR A 141 -8.46 -0.84 6.79
CA THR A 141 -7.95 -1.79 5.78
C THR A 141 -8.35 -1.30 4.40
N ILE A 142 -7.35 -1.03 3.60
CA ILE A 142 -7.50 -0.54 2.24
C ILE A 142 -6.96 -1.62 1.31
N SER A 143 -7.68 -1.89 0.23
CA SER A 143 -7.29 -2.92 -0.74
C SER A 143 -7.33 -2.36 -2.14
N LYS A 144 -6.38 -2.80 -2.97
CA LYS A 144 -6.37 -2.53 -4.39
C LYS A 144 -5.89 -3.73 -5.17
N THR A 145 -6.58 -4.02 -6.25
CA THR A 145 -6.19 -5.06 -7.21
C THR A 145 -5.39 -4.42 -8.35
N PHE A 146 -4.24 -5.02 -8.64
CA PHE A 146 -3.36 -4.65 -9.73
C PHE A 146 -3.37 -5.74 -10.80
N THR A 147 -3.27 -5.34 -12.06
CA THR A 147 -2.94 -6.26 -13.14
C THR A 147 -1.42 -6.30 -13.27
N VAL A 148 -0.83 -7.42 -12.86
CA VAL A 148 0.61 -7.65 -12.89
C VAL A 148 0.95 -8.34 -14.21
N SER A 149 1.79 -7.71 -15.03
CA SER A 149 2.28 -8.32 -16.27
C SER A 149 3.24 -9.48 -15.96
N PRO A 150 3.30 -10.51 -16.80
CA PRO A 150 4.30 -11.56 -16.65
C PRO A 150 5.71 -10.99 -16.64
N PHE A 151 6.65 -11.74 -16.08
CA PHE A 151 8.06 -11.36 -16.16
C PHE A 151 8.52 -11.23 -17.63
N ARG A 152 9.46 -10.30 -17.86
CA ARG A 152 9.91 -9.93 -19.21
C ARG A 152 11.42 -10.04 -19.37
N TYR A 153 12.04 -10.97 -18.67
CA TYR A 153 13.47 -11.18 -18.79
C TYR A 153 13.85 -11.66 -20.19
N LEU A 154 14.83 -11.00 -20.79
CA LEU A 154 15.43 -11.45 -22.03
C LEU A 154 16.77 -12.12 -21.70
N ILE A 155 16.99 -13.27 -22.27
CA ILE A 155 18.28 -13.95 -22.23
C ILE A 155 19.04 -13.55 -23.48
N SER A 156 20.25 -13.03 -23.29
CA SER A 156 21.20 -12.74 -24.37
C SER A 156 22.43 -13.60 -24.18
N GLY A 157 23.00 -14.11 -25.27
CA GLY A 157 24.16 -14.94 -25.26
C GLY A 157 24.54 -15.38 -26.67
N GLU A 158 25.46 -16.30 -26.77
CA GLU A 158 25.93 -16.83 -28.04
C GLU A 158 24.95 -17.82 -28.64
N SER A 159 24.72 -17.73 -29.93
CA SER A 159 23.85 -18.69 -30.67
C SER A 159 24.56 -20.02 -30.96
N VAL A 160 25.89 -20.06 -30.86
CA VAL A 160 26.69 -21.25 -31.07
C VAL A 160 27.80 -21.32 -30.00
N ILE A 161 27.91 -22.44 -29.32
CA ILE A 161 28.93 -22.69 -28.32
C ILE A 161 29.91 -23.71 -28.89
N CYS A 162 31.20 -23.31 -29.05
CA CYS A 162 32.27 -24.24 -29.46
C CYS A 162 32.94 -24.89 -28.25
N TYR A 163 33.13 -24.14 -27.16
CA TYR A 163 33.69 -24.61 -25.89
C TYR A 163 32.88 -24.12 -24.72
N ASN A 164 32.76 -22.81 -24.54
CA ASN A 164 31.99 -22.13 -23.50
C ASN A 164 31.34 -20.90 -24.08
N GLY A 165 30.20 -20.55 -23.51
CA GLY A 165 29.49 -19.33 -23.80
C GLY A 165 28.87 -18.74 -22.51
N ASN A 166 28.63 -17.45 -22.54
CA ASN A 166 27.97 -16.74 -21.45
C ASN A 166 26.55 -16.33 -21.87
N TYR A 167 25.59 -16.62 -21.00
CA TYR A 167 24.22 -16.15 -21.15
C TYR A 167 23.87 -15.21 -20.01
N THR A 168 23.24 -14.10 -20.34
CA THR A 168 22.93 -13.05 -19.37
C THR A 168 21.47 -12.66 -19.46
N ILE A 169 20.82 -12.52 -18.33
CA ILE A 169 19.53 -11.86 -18.23
C ILE A 169 19.76 -10.37 -18.44
N SER A 170 19.25 -9.85 -19.56
CA SER A 170 19.34 -8.44 -19.95
C SER A 170 18.03 -7.71 -19.72
N ASN A 171 18.02 -6.40 -19.99
CA ASN A 171 16.89 -5.47 -19.99
C ASN A 171 16.18 -5.21 -18.66
N VAL A 172 16.47 -5.92 -17.57
CA VAL A 172 15.84 -5.74 -16.25
C VAL A 172 16.84 -5.80 -15.11
N THR A 173 16.49 -5.18 -13.99
CA THR A 173 17.18 -5.37 -12.72
C THR A 173 16.46 -6.46 -11.95
N VAL A 174 17.11 -7.60 -11.77
CA VAL A 174 16.58 -8.71 -10.96
C VAL A 174 16.75 -8.32 -9.48
N PRO A 175 15.65 -8.32 -8.69
CA PRO A 175 15.75 -8.11 -7.24
C PRO A 175 16.65 -9.16 -6.57
N SER A 176 17.39 -8.76 -5.54
CA SER A 176 18.25 -9.68 -4.77
C SER A 176 17.48 -10.79 -4.07
N GLU A 177 16.20 -10.58 -3.81
CA GLU A 177 15.28 -11.52 -3.17
C GLU A 177 14.72 -12.57 -4.16
N VAL A 178 14.94 -12.36 -5.45
CA VAL A 178 14.52 -13.31 -6.50
C VAL A 178 15.68 -14.29 -6.76
N GLN A 179 15.42 -15.54 -6.45
CA GLN A 179 16.38 -16.60 -6.73
C GLN A 179 16.35 -16.96 -8.22
N LEU A 180 17.50 -16.87 -8.87
CA LEU A 180 17.68 -17.33 -10.25
C LEU A 180 18.15 -18.78 -10.25
N THR A 181 17.61 -19.56 -11.20
CA THR A 181 18.07 -20.91 -11.45
C THR A 181 18.14 -21.13 -12.96
N TRP A 182 19.32 -21.47 -13.43
CA TRP A 182 19.56 -21.81 -14.83
C TRP A 182 19.40 -23.30 -15.05
N SER A 183 18.78 -23.67 -16.15
CA SER A 183 18.68 -25.05 -16.59
C SER A 183 18.82 -25.14 -18.12
N TYR A 184 19.20 -26.28 -18.58
CA TYR A 184 19.29 -26.61 -20.01
C TYR A 184 18.52 -27.87 -20.31
N THR A 185 18.07 -28.01 -21.55
CA THR A 185 17.18 -29.12 -21.97
C THR A 185 17.89 -30.27 -22.67
N ASN A 186 19.14 -30.06 -23.13
CA ASN A 186 19.89 -31.12 -23.78
C ASN A 186 21.03 -31.59 -22.87
N GLY A 187 21.40 -32.88 -22.95
CA GLY A 187 22.45 -33.49 -22.13
C GLY A 187 23.88 -33.25 -22.61
N LYS A 188 24.10 -32.33 -23.57
CA LYS A 188 25.41 -32.01 -24.13
C LYS A 188 26.08 -30.79 -23.53
N LEU A 189 25.32 -29.99 -22.80
CA LEU A 189 25.83 -28.79 -22.11
C LEU A 189 25.97 -29.06 -20.61
N GLU A 190 26.83 -28.29 -19.96
CA GLU A 190 26.92 -28.22 -18.50
C GLU A 190 27.06 -26.76 -18.04
N ILE A 191 26.56 -26.46 -16.87
CA ILE A 191 26.73 -25.16 -16.25
C ILE A 191 28.07 -25.16 -15.51
N GLN A 192 29.00 -24.32 -15.97
CA GLN A 192 30.35 -24.20 -15.42
C GLN A 192 30.45 -23.16 -14.30
N GLY A 193 29.49 -22.20 -14.24
CA GLY A 193 29.45 -21.18 -13.20
C GLY A 193 28.27 -20.25 -13.35
N GLY A 194 28.04 -19.43 -12.33
CA GLY A 194 26.98 -18.40 -12.34
C GLY A 194 25.56 -18.91 -12.14
N GLN A 195 25.35 -20.13 -11.65
CA GLN A 195 24.04 -20.77 -11.50
C GLN A 195 22.96 -19.90 -10.83
N SER A 196 23.33 -19.07 -9.90
CA SER A 196 22.41 -18.20 -9.16
C SER A 196 22.60 -16.72 -9.46
N THR A 197 23.27 -16.38 -10.55
CA THR A 197 23.55 -14.99 -10.93
C THR A 197 22.85 -14.61 -12.25
N LYS A 198 22.87 -13.33 -12.59
CA LYS A 198 22.34 -12.84 -13.86
C LYS A 198 23.06 -13.39 -15.08
N THR A 199 24.32 -13.81 -14.93
CA THR A 199 25.11 -14.37 -16.00
C THR A 199 25.52 -15.79 -15.63
N VAL A 200 25.27 -16.72 -16.52
CA VAL A 200 25.67 -18.12 -16.41
C VAL A 200 26.75 -18.41 -17.45
N SER A 201 27.77 -19.16 -17.07
CA SER A 201 28.73 -19.74 -17.98
C SER A 201 28.37 -21.20 -18.28
N VAL A 202 28.25 -21.53 -19.54
CA VAL A 202 27.85 -22.86 -20.03
C VAL A 202 28.94 -23.40 -20.93
N GLY A 203 29.27 -24.65 -20.79
CA GLY A 203 30.25 -25.33 -21.61
C GLY A 203 29.71 -26.64 -22.17
N ILE A 204 30.47 -27.25 -23.08
CA ILE A 204 30.16 -28.56 -23.60
C ILE A 204 30.53 -29.60 -22.55
N ALA A 205 29.60 -30.50 -22.22
CA ALA A 205 29.86 -31.58 -21.28
C ALA A 205 30.97 -32.53 -21.82
N PRO A 206 31.84 -33.05 -20.95
CA PRO A 206 32.92 -33.93 -21.36
C PRO A 206 32.44 -35.12 -22.22
N GLY A 207 33.08 -35.32 -23.37
CA GLY A 207 32.75 -36.40 -24.31
C GLY A 207 31.50 -36.17 -25.15
N LYS A 208 30.93 -34.97 -25.14
CA LYS A 208 29.70 -34.60 -25.87
C LYS A 208 29.97 -33.52 -26.92
N PHE A 209 30.84 -33.81 -27.86
CA PHE A 209 31.04 -32.93 -29.02
C PHE A 209 30.01 -33.23 -30.08
N GLY A 210 29.42 -32.22 -30.70
CA GLY A 210 28.50 -32.35 -31.80
C GLY A 210 27.73 -31.04 -32.11
N ASP A 211 27.29 -30.90 -33.34
CA ASP A 211 26.60 -29.75 -33.89
C ASP A 211 25.16 -29.69 -33.31
N GLU A 212 24.95 -28.92 -32.27
CA GLU A 212 23.61 -28.60 -31.80
C GLU A 212 23.46 -27.09 -31.55
N TRP A 213 22.40 -26.58 -32.13
CA TRP A 213 21.95 -25.20 -31.94
C TRP A 213 21.19 -25.10 -30.61
N ILE A 214 21.39 -23.99 -29.90
CA ILE A 214 20.69 -23.67 -28.64
C ILE A 214 19.47 -22.84 -28.94
#